data_2ab69d73bc221f41ae745928c2b1546f
#
_entry.id   2ab69d73bc221f41ae745928c2b1546f
#
_cell.length_a   1.000
_cell.length_b   1.000
_cell.length_c   1.000
_cell.angle_alpha   90.00
_cell.angle_beta   90.00
_cell.angle_gamma   90.00
#
_symmetry.space_group_name_H-M   'P 1'
#
loop_
_entity.id
_entity.type
_entity.pdbx_description
1 polymer ?
#
loop_
_entity_poly.entity_id
_entity_poly.type
_entity_poly.pdbx_seq_one_letter_code
_entity_poly.pdbx_strand_id
1 'polypeptide(L)'
;MKFLRVVLAAMLLASLLTAQSRAQETNSKDKTATFESKTDTTKSETDSETDIGKRLDNAASVLTEIMETPDKGIPTNVLDDAKCIAVVPSMLHIAVGFGGRHGKGVATCRTARGWSAPAPISITGGDWGLQLGGQAIDLVMLVMNQKGMDHLLSSKFKIGAEASGAAGPVGRQAAAGTDWKMKSEVLMYSRARGLFAGINLNGASIKHDKDETAVLYGKIIPFQTILSGKVEAPPTSKKFLATVRKYSNVAAEKKGGD
;
A
#
# COMPACT_ATOMS: atom_id res chain seq x y z
N MET A 1 -34.06 36.38 -10.03
CA MET A 1 -33.68 36.93 -11.35
C MET A 1 -32.26 37.56 -11.39
N LYS A 2 -31.60 37.86 -10.28
CA LYS A 2 -30.22 38.42 -10.28
C LYS A 2 -29.14 37.35 -10.45
N PHE A 3 -29.37 36.12 -10.01
CA PHE A 3 -28.42 35.00 -10.13
C PHE A 3 -28.21 34.46 -11.54
N LEU A 4 -29.27 34.53 -12.36
CA LEU A 4 -29.23 34.03 -13.75
C LEU A 4 -28.41 34.95 -14.68
N ARG A 5 -28.30 36.25 -14.35
CA ARG A 5 -27.51 37.22 -15.12
C ARG A 5 -26.02 37.13 -14.90
N VAL A 6 -25.58 36.64 -13.74
CA VAL A 6 -24.15 36.47 -13.40
C VAL A 6 -23.58 35.23 -14.11
N VAL A 7 -24.38 34.17 -14.27
CA VAL A 7 -23.93 32.94 -14.95
C VAL A 7 -23.80 33.12 -16.45
N LEU A 8 -24.67 33.94 -17.06
CA LEU A 8 -24.59 34.28 -18.50
C LEU A 8 -23.40 35.19 -18.85
N ALA A 9 -22.99 36.07 -17.94
CA ALA A 9 -21.83 36.94 -18.15
C ALA A 9 -20.50 36.20 -18.09
N ALA A 10 -20.42 35.12 -17.31
CA ALA A 10 -19.22 34.29 -17.19
C ALA A 10 -18.99 33.38 -18.42
N MET A 11 -20.04 32.99 -19.13
CA MET A 11 -19.93 32.17 -20.36
C MET A 11 -19.53 32.95 -21.62
N LEU A 12 -19.74 34.28 -21.64
CA LEU A 12 -19.39 35.13 -22.78
C LEU A 12 -17.91 35.60 -22.77
N LEU A 13 -17.24 35.51 -21.65
CA LEU A 13 -15.78 35.84 -21.57
C LEU A 13 -14.84 34.69 -21.93
N ALA A 14 -15.35 33.47 -22.02
CA ALA A 14 -14.53 32.29 -22.37
C ALA A 14 -14.37 32.08 -23.89
N SER A 15 -15.08 32.82 -24.73
CA SER A 15 -15.08 32.62 -26.18
C SER A 15 -14.16 33.57 -26.98
N LEU A 16 -13.38 34.45 -26.31
CA LEU A 16 -12.50 35.41 -26.99
C LEU A 16 -11.00 35.09 -26.94
N LEU A 17 -10.61 33.93 -26.41
CA LEU A 17 -9.18 33.57 -26.28
C LEU A 17 -8.69 32.48 -27.23
N THR A 18 -9.41 32.13 -28.29
CA THR A 18 -8.99 31.07 -29.23
C THR A 18 -8.61 31.57 -30.65
N ALA A 19 -8.12 32.77 -30.79
CA ALA A 19 -7.73 33.28 -32.11
C ALA A 19 -6.38 33.99 -32.10
N GLN A 20 -5.28 33.26 -31.71
CA GLN A 20 -3.91 33.70 -32.08
C GLN A 20 -2.91 32.57 -31.82
N SER A 21 -2.77 31.67 -32.77
CA SER A 21 -1.53 30.88 -32.97
C SER A 21 -1.62 30.17 -34.33
N ARG A 22 -1.50 30.94 -35.39
CA ARG A 22 -1.22 30.40 -36.72
C ARG A 22 -0.25 31.34 -37.39
N ALA A 23 0.98 30.91 -37.48
CA ALA A 23 1.99 31.23 -38.50
C ALA A 23 3.39 31.18 -37.86
N GLN A 24 4.09 30.10 -38.09
CA GLN A 24 5.51 30.13 -38.53
C GLN A 24 5.90 28.73 -39.01
N GLU A 25 5.65 28.49 -40.26
CA GLU A 25 6.41 27.53 -41.07
C GLU A 25 7.65 28.24 -41.58
N THR A 26 8.85 27.77 -41.26
CA THR A 26 10.03 27.87 -42.15
C THR A 26 11.03 26.77 -41.78
N ASN A 27 11.05 25.75 -42.61
CA ASN A 27 12.22 25.26 -43.36
C ASN A 27 13.56 25.17 -42.62
N SER A 28 13.99 23.95 -42.29
CA SER A 28 15.42 23.61 -42.36
C SER A 28 15.63 22.11 -42.61
N LYS A 29 16.40 21.91 -43.64
CA LYS A 29 16.86 20.66 -44.25
C LYS A 29 17.56 19.71 -43.27
N ASP A 30 17.30 18.44 -43.49
CA ASP A 30 18.23 17.32 -43.63
C ASP A 30 19.49 17.34 -42.74
N LYS A 31 19.51 16.56 -41.70
CA LYS A 31 20.70 15.85 -41.25
C LYS A 31 20.27 14.49 -40.64
N THR A 32 20.54 13.45 -41.40
CA THR A 32 20.63 12.08 -40.96
C THR A 32 21.49 12.00 -39.70
N ALA A 33 20.86 11.83 -38.55
CA ALA A 33 21.56 11.46 -37.33
C ALA A 33 21.07 10.05 -36.95
N THR A 34 21.93 9.09 -37.13
CA THR A 34 21.87 7.73 -36.62
C THR A 34 21.65 7.82 -35.12
N PHE A 35 20.46 7.50 -34.67
CA PHE A 35 20.12 7.41 -33.25
C PHE A 35 20.61 6.05 -32.72
N GLU A 36 21.81 6.05 -32.16
CA GLU A 36 22.24 4.92 -31.31
C GLU A 36 21.36 4.90 -30.04
N SER A 37 20.33 4.06 -30.06
CA SER A 37 19.53 3.70 -28.93
C SER A 37 20.27 2.64 -28.10
N LYS A 38 21.15 3.08 -27.22
CA LYS A 38 21.75 2.21 -26.21
C LYS A 38 22.23 3.06 -25.04
N THR A 39 21.36 3.38 -24.07
CA THR A 39 21.83 3.72 -22.69
C THR A 39 20.69 3.94 -21.67
N ASP A 40 19.40 3.87 -22.05
CA ASP A 40 18.33 4.25 -21.11
C ASP A 40 17.74 3.09 -20.29
N THR A 41 17.90 1.85 -20.72
CA THR A 41 17.28 0.68 -20.07
C THR A 41 17.97 0.35 -18.73
N THR A 42 19.29 0.44 -18.65
CA THR A 42 20.05 0.07 -17.44
C THR A 42 19.83 1.03 -16.27
N LYS A 43 19.63 2.32 -16.55
CA LYS A 43 19.40 3.33 -15.50
C LYS A 43 18.00 3.18 -14.89
N SER A 44 16.98 2.88 -15.72
CA SER A 44 15.61 2.66 -15.27
C SER A 44 15.46 1.41 -14.40
N GLU A 45 16.15 0.33 -14.71
CA GLU A 45 16.12 -0.92 -13.93
C GLU A 45 16.80 -0.75 -12.57
N THR A 46 17.95 -0.10 -12.51
CA THR A 46 18.68 0.16 -11.25
C THR A 46 17.89 1.08 -10.32
N ASP A 47 17.24 2.13 -10.85
CA ASP A 47 16.40 3.01 -10.06
C ASP A 47 15.17 2.28 -9.50
N SER A 48 14.53 1.41 -10.29
CA SER A 48 13.38 0.61 -9.86
C SER A 48 13.74 -0.43 -8.79
N GLU A 49 14.89 -1.11 -8.93
CA GLU A 49 15.38 -2.06 -7.92
C GLU A 49 15.71 -1.34 -6.60
N THR A 50 16.28 -0.14 -6.68
CA THR A 50 16.52 0.71 -5.51
C THR A 50 15.21 1.12 -4.83
N ASP A 51 14.15 1.38 -5.58
CA ASP A 51 12.86 1.82 -5.05
C ASP A 51 12.12 0.71 -4.30
N ILE A 52 12.09 -0.53 -4.82
CA ILE A 52 11.48 -1.65 -4.09
C ILE A 52 12.30 -2.02 -2.85
N GLY A 53 13.63 -1.91 -2.90
CA GLY A 53 14.51 -2.08 -1.75
C GLY A 53 14.20 -1.08 -0.64
N LYS A 54 14.13 0.22 -0.98
CA LYS A 54 13.73 1.28 -0.05
C LYS A 54 12.34 1.04 0.54
N ARG A 55 11.39 0.54 -0.26
CA ARG A 55 10.03 0.22 0.22
C ARG A 55 10.03 -0.89 1.24
N LEU A 56 10.82 -1.95 1.04
CA LEU A 56 11.01 -3.01 2.02
C LEU A 56 11.62 -2.49 3.32
N ASP A 57 12.61 -1.61 3.23
CA ASP A 57 13.21 -0.96 4.39
C ASP A 57 12.24 -0.05 5.13
N ASN A 58 11.48 0.75 4.40
CA ASN A 58 10.42 1.61 4.96
C ASN A 58 9.31 0.77 5.60
N ALA A 59 8.91 -0.34 5.00
CA ALA A 59 7.93 -1.26 5.58
C ALA A 59 8.42 -1.86 6.91
N ALA A 60 9.70 -2.20 7.01
CA ALA A 60 10.32 -2.64 8.27
C ALA A 60 10.29 -1.53 9.32
N SER A 61 10.62 -0.29 8.93
CA SER A 61 10.59 0.87 9.83
C SER A 61 9.18 1.18 10.32
N VAL A 62 8.19 1.21 9.43
CA VAL A 62 6.76 1.41 9.77
C VAL A 62 6.28 0.36 10.77
N LEU A 63 6.57 -0.92 10.52
CA LEU A 63 6.19 -1.98 11.44
C LEU A 63 6.86 -1.81 12.82
N THR A 64 8.15 -1.47 12.84
CA THR A 64 8.89 -1.20 14.07
C THR A 64 8.25 -0.06 14.86
N GLU A 65 8.02 1.08 14.21
CA GLU A 65 7.48 2.27 14.85
C GLU A 65 6.05 2.06 15.38
N ILE A 66 5.23 1.30 14.68
CA ILE A 66 3.88 0.94 15.15
C ILE A 66 3.97 0.01 16.36
N MET A 67 4.85 -0.99 16.33
CA MET A 67 4.99 -1.95 17.42
C MET A 67 5.61 -1.34 18.68
N GLU A 68 6.52 -0.39 18.53
CA GLU A 68 7.22 0.27 19.65
C GLU A 68 6.46 1.48 20.23
N THR A 69 5.30 1.84 19.65
CA THR A 69 4.49 2.94 20.19
C THR A 69 3.82 2.53 21.50
N PRO A 70 4.11 3.19 22.63
CA PRO A 70 3.53 2.87 23.92
C PRO A 70 2.00 2.97 23.90
N ASP A 71 1.32 1.97 24.48
CA ASP A 71 -0.14 1.87 24.69
C ASP A 71 -1.02 2.02 23.44
N LYS A 72 -0.42 2.14 22.23
CA LYS A 72 -1.14 2.28 20.95
C LYS A 72 -0.63 1.35 19.86
N GLY A 73 0.38 0.52 20.13
CA GLY A 73 0.93 -0.44 19.18
C GLY A 73 -0.05 -1.57 18.87
N ILE A 74 0.28 -2.36 17.87
CA ILE A 74 -0.43 -3.60 17.57
C ILE A 74 -0.19 -4.57 18.74
N PRO A 75 -1.25 -5.11 19.38
CA PRO A 75 -1.06 -6.10 20.43
C PRO A 75 -0.37 -7.35 19.89
N THR A 76 0.59 -7.88 20.64
CA THR A 76 1.39 -9.03 20.20
C THR A 76 0.53 -10.27 19.89
N ASN A 77 -0.52 -10.53 20.71
CA ASN A 77 -1.45 -11.62 20.46
C ASN A 77 -2.24 -11.48 19.15
N VAL A 78 -2.55 -10.23 18.73
CA VAL A 78 -3.21 -9.97 17.44
C VAL A 78 -2.24 -10.25 16.28
N LEU A 79 -0.99 -9.82 16.43
CA LEU A 79 0.04 -10.06 15.42
C LEU A 79 0.36 -11.55 15.27
N ASP A 80 0.35 -12.29 16.39
CA ASP A 80 0.58 -13.73 16.39
C ASP A 80 -0.53 -14.54 15.73
N ASP A 81 -1.75 -14.10 15.87
CA ASP A 81 -2.89 -14.75 15.23
C ASP A 81 -2.98 -14.44 13.72
N ALA A 82 -2.27 -13.40 13.26
CA ALA A 82 -2.30 -12.99 11.87
C ALA A 82 -1.74 -14.06 10.93
N LYS A 83 -2.48 -14.37 9.88
CA LYS A 83 -2.07 -15.27 8.80
C LYS A 83 -1.14 -14.57 7.81
N CYS A 84 -1.41 -13.30 7.51
CA CYS A 84 -0.56 -12.48 6.66
C CYS A 84 -0.44 -11.08 7.25
N ILE A 85 0.67 -10.43 6.95
CA ILE A 85 0.95 -9.03 7.27
C ILE A 85 1.22 -8.30 5.95
N ALA A 86 0.56 -7.18 5.75
CA ALA A 86 0.86 -6.29 4.65
C ALA A 86 1.17 -4.90 5.19
N VAL A 87 2.24 -4.28 4.69
CA VAL A 87 2.68 -2.95 5.10
C VAL A 87 2.76 -2.05 3.89
N VAL A 88 2.12 -0.89 3.96
CA VAL A 88 2.09 0.13 2.92
C VAL A 88 2.64 1.43 3.50
N PRO A 89 3.93 1.72 3.30
CA PRO A 89 4.52 2.96 3.74
C PRO A 89 3.99 4.14 2.94
N SER A 90 3.74 5.25 3.60
CA SER A 90 3.44 6.55 2.97
C SER A 90 2.35 6.49 1.91
N MET A 91 1.26 5.76 2.17
CA MET A 91 0.08 5.76 1.30
C MET A 91 -0.45 7.18 1.18
N LEU A 92 -0.56 7.68 -0.05
CA LEU A 92 -1.11 9.00 -0.32
C LEU A 92 -2.63 8.96 -0.28
N HIS A 93 -3.21 9.90 0.44
CA HIS A 93 -4.63 10.20 0.46
C HIS A 93 -4.81 11.67 0.08
N ILE A 94 -5.46 11.93 -1.03
CA ILE A 94 -5.72 13.28 -1.54
C ILE A 94 -7.23 13.43 -1.70
N ALA A 95 -7.80 14.48 -1.11
CA ALA A 95 -9.22 14.77 -1.22
C ALA A 95 -9.45 16.28 -1.47
N VAL A 96 -10.20 16.59 -2.54
CA VAL A 96 -10.69 17.91 -2.91
C VAL A 96 -12.11 17.75 -3.43
N GLY A 97 -13.08 17.55 -2.53
CA GLY A 97 -14.47 17.20 -2.86
C GLY A 97 -14.65 15.73 -3.25
N PHE A 98 -13.85 15.24 -4.17
CA PHE A 98 -13.61 13.81 -4.44
C PHE A 98 -12.21 13.47 -3.98
N GLY A 99 -12.05 12.33 -3.30
CA GLY A 99 -10.78 11.87 -2.81
C GLY A 99 -10.30 10.62 -3.53
N GLY A 100 -8.97 10.45 -3.55
CA GLY A 100 -8.32 9.24 -4.00
C GLY A 100 -7.24 8.80 -3.04
N ARG A 101 -7.04 7.51 -2.91
CA ARG A 101 -5.91 6.94 -2.17
C ARG A 101 -5.11 6.03 -3.08
N HIS A 102 -3.80 6.12 -2.95
CA HIS A 102 -2.88 5.27 -3.67
C HIS A 102 -1.66 4.98 -2.80
N GLY A 103 -1.26 3.72 -2.76
CA GLY A 103 -0.06 3.31 -2.05
C GLY A 103 0.50 2.01 -2.61
N LYS A 104 1.81 1.84 -2.49
CA LYS A 104 2.53 0.62 -2.79
C LYS A 104 3.11 0.04 -1.51
N GLY A 105 3.07 -1.26 -1.36
CA GLY A 105 3.51 -1.94 -0.16
C GLY A 105 3.98 -3.35 -0.44
N VAL A 106 4.17 -4.11 0.63
CA VAL A 106 4.61 -5.51 0.59
C VAL A 106 3.77 -6.35 1.54
N ALA A 107 3.47 -7.58 1.15
CA ALA A 107 2.77 -8.55 1.96
C ALA A 107 3.62 -9.81 2.17
N THR A 108 3.50 -10.45 3.33
CA THR A 108 4.06 -11.76 3.64
C THR A 108 3.06 -12.59 4.44
N CYS A 109 3.07 -13.90 4.27
CA CYS A 109 2.12 -14.79 4.95
C CYS A 109 2.85 -15.87 5.75
N ARG A 110 2.20 -16.38 6.78
CA ARG A 110 2.70 -17.53 7.55
C ARG A 110 2.64 -18.80 6.71
N THR A 111 3.69 -19.57 6.78
CA THR A 111 3.83 -20.88 6.13
C THR A 111 4.34 -21.89 7.15
N ALA A 112 4.36 -23.16 6.79
CA ALA A 112 4.93 -24.21 7.64
C ALA A 112 6.42 -23.99 7.99
N ARG A 113 7.15 -23.16 7.19
CA ARG A 113 8.56 -22.86 7.37
C ARG A 113 8.84 -21.45 7.91
N GLY A 114 7.82 -20.78 8.44
CA GLY A 114 7.89 -19.40 8.90
C GLY A 114 7.17 -18.43 7.97
N TRP A 115 7.71 -17.25 7.77
CA TRP A 115 7.13 -16.23 6.89
C TRP A 115 7.58 -16.42 5.44
N SER A 116 6.67 -16.27 4.50
CA SER A 116 6.94 -16.34 3.06
C SER A 116 7.87 -15.22 2.60
N ALA A 117 8.43 -15.36 1.41
CA ALA A 117 9.03 -14.23 0.71
C ALA A 117 8.01 -13.09 0.53
N PRO A 118 8.43 -11.80 0.51
CA PRO A 118 7.51 -10.68 0.40
C PRO A 118 6.97 -10.55 -1.02
N ALA A 119 5.68 -10.30 -1.13
CA ALA A 119 5.00 -10.04 -2.40
C ALA A 119 4.61 -8.55 -2.49
N PRO A 120 5.04 -7.83 -3.54
CA PRO A 120 4.63 -6.45 -3.77
C PRO A 120 3.14 -6.33 -4.00
N ILE A 121 2.53 -5.30 -3.39
CA ILE A 121 1.11 -4.97 -3.52
C ILE A 121 0.91 -3.49 -3.81
N SER A 122 -0.21 -3.17 -4.43
CA SER A 122 -0.70 -1.80 -4.57
C SER A 122 -2.12 -1.68 -3.99
N ILE A 123 -2.38 -0.53 -3.37
CA ILE A 123 -3.70 -0.14 -2.87
C ILE A 123 -4.18 1.06 -3.67
N THR A 124 -5.42 0.98 -4.14
CA THR A 124 -6.10 2.10 -4.81
C THR A 124 -7.53 2.19 -4.31
N GLY A 125 -8.05 3.39 -4.13
CA GLY A 125 -9.43 3.59 -3.72
C GLY A 125 -9.89 5.01 -3.96
N GLY A 126 -11.19 5.20 -4.08
CA GLY A 126 -11.83 6.51 -4.13
C GLY A 126 -12.57 6.79 -2.84
N ASP A 127 -12.62 8.04 -2.45
CA ASP A 127 -13.38 8.54 -1.32
C ASP A 127 -14.29 9.70 -1.76
N TRP A 128 -15.43 9.78 -1.10
CA TRP A 128 -16.30 10.94 -1.17
C TRP A 128 -16.24 11.65 0.17
N GLY A 129 -15.85 12.91 0.20
CA GLY A 129 -15.80 13.66 1.45
C GLY A 129 -15.39 15.11 1.25
N LEU A 130 -15.87 15.96 2.14
CA LEU A 130 -15.56 17.40 2.18
C LEU A 130 -14.17 17.70 2.76
N GLN A 131 -13.28 16.73 2.79
CA GLN A 131 -11.91 16.95 3.28
C GLN A 131 -11.06 17.58 2.18
N LEU A 132 -10.47 18.73 2.48
CA LEU A 132 -9.49 19.40 1.63
C LEU A 132 -8.10 19.08 2.18
N GLY A 133 -7.28 18.41 1.39
CA GLY A 133 -5.88 18.18 1.75
C GLY A 133 -5.28 16.91 1.20
N GLY A 134 -3.95 16.83 1.31
CA GLY A 134 -3.15 15.64 1.02
C GLY A 134 -2.48 15.15 2.30
N GLN A 135 -2.50 13.85 2.54
CA GLN A 135 -1.88 13.22 3.69
C GLN A 135 -1.14 11.95 3.27
N ALA A 136 0.06 11.76 3.81
CA ALA A 136 0.75 10.48 3.74
C ALA A 136 0.44 9.69 5.01
N ILE A 137 0.05 8.42 4.84
CA ILE A 137 -0.39 7.54 5.92
C ILE A 137 0.38 6.23 5.81
N ASP A 138 1.02 5.81 6.89
CA ASP A 138 1.57 4.47 7.02
C ASP A 138 0.45 3.51 7.40
N LEU A 139 0.38 2.38 6.72
CA LEU A 139 -0.69 1.40 6.92
C LEU A 139 -0.10 0.01 7.15
N VAL A 140 -0.57 -0.65 8.20
CA VAL A 140 -0.36 -2.08 8.43
C VAL A 140 -1.70 -2.80 8.41
N MET A 141 -1.80 -3.84 7.61
CA MET A 141 -2.97 -4.71 7.51
C MET A 141 -2.61 -6.11 7.98
N LEU A 142 -3.42 -6.67 8.86
CA LEU A 142 -3.30 -8.03 9.36
C LEU A 142 -4.47 -8.85 8.82
N VAL A 143 -4.17 -9.91 8.09
CA VAL A 143 -5.17 -10.88 7.63
C VAL A 143 -5.32 -11.92 8.73
N MET A 144 -6.53 -12.02 9.31
CA MET A 144 -6.73 -12.74 10.56
C MET A 144 -7.17 -14.20 10.39
N ASN A 145 -7.85 -14.51 9.29
CA ASN A 145 -8.44 -15.84 9.08
C ASN A 145 -8.19 -16.36 7.67
N GLN A 146 -8.58 -17.62 7.45
CA GLN A 146 -8.36 -18.29 6.17
C GLN A 146 -9.12 -17.61 5.03
N LYS A 147 -10.33 -17.12 5.27
CA LYS A 147 -11.13 -16.44 4.25
C LYS A 147 -10.46 -15.15 3.78
N GLY A 148 -9.94 -14.33 4.70
CA GLY A 148 -9.16 -13.15 4.36
C GLY A 148 -7.86 -13.50 3.61
N MET A 149 -7.22 -14.62 3.96
CA MET A 149 -6.06 -15.12 3.21
C MET A 149 -6.43 -15.54 1.79
N ASP A 150 -7.55 -16.22 1.58
CA ASP A 150 -8.03 -16.63 0.25
C ASP A 150 -8.33 -15.40 -0.62
N HIS A 151 -8.92 -14.35 -0.03
CA HIS A 151 -9.10 -13.07 -0.72
C HIS A 151 -7.76 -12.43 -1.09
N LEU A 152 -6.80 -12.38 -0.16
CA LEU A 152 -5.47 -11.85 -0.47
C LEU A 152 -4.80 -12.65 -1.59
N LEU A 153 -4.87 -13.97 -1.55
CA LEU A 153 -4.28 -14.87 -2.56
C LEU A 153 -4.93 -14.76 -3.93
N SER A 154 -6.14 -14.20 -4.06
CA SER A 154 -6.83 -13.98 -5.34
C SER A 154 -6.18 -12.93 -6.23
N SER A 155 -5.08 -12.31 -5.80
CA SER A 155 -4.31 -11.28 -6.51
C SER A 155 -5.02 -9.92 -6.66
N LYS A 156 -6.31 -9.84 -6.35
CA LYS A 156 -7.09 -8.59 -6.32
C LYS A 156 -8.36 -8.81 -5.51
N PHE A 157 -8.60 -7.93 -4.54
CA PHE A 157 -9.84 -7.91 -3.77
C PHE A 157 -10.19 -6.50 -3.27
N LYS A 158 -11.46 -6.29 -2.91
CA LYS A 158 -11.95 -5.01 -2.37
C LYS A 158 -12.31 -5.15 -0.90
N ILE A 159 -11.76 -4.26 -0.07
CA ILE A 159 -12.13 -4.17 1.35
C ILE A 159 -13.55 -3.61 1.47
N GLY A 160 -14.34 -4.22 2.32
CA GLY A 160 -15.74 -3.86 2.58
C GLY A 160 -16.75 -4.48 1.61
N ALA A 161 -16.31 -4.90 0.42
CA ALA A 161 -17.18 -5.57 -0.56
C ALA A 161 -16.92 -7.09 -0.63
N GLU A 162 -15.66 -7.49 -0.66
CA GLU A 162 -15.25 -8.89 -0.78
C GLU A 162 -14.63 -9.41 0.53
N ALA A 163 -13.83 -8.58 1.21
CA ALA A 163 -13.26 -8.89 2.51
C ALA A 163 -13.71 -7.89 3.57
N SER A 164 -14.15 -8.38 4.71
CA SER A 164 -14.52 -7.51 5.84
C SER A 164 -13.27 -6.90 6.47
N GLY A 165 -13.25 -5.58 6.59
CA GLY A 165 -12.15 -4.84 7.19
C GLY A 165 -12.60 -3.99 8.37
N ALA A 166 -11.81 -3.98 9.45
CA ALA A 166 -12.04 -3.13 10.61
C ALA A 166 -10.76 -2.49 11.14
N ALA A 167 -10.90 -1.39 11.87
CA ALA A 167 -9.79 -0.86 12.65
C ALA A 167 -9.35 -1.88 13.68
N GLY A 168 -8.06 -2.14 13.74
CA GLY A 168 -7.50 -3.07 14.71
C GLY A 168 -7.58 -2.52 16.14
N PRO A 169 -7.75 -3.39 17.14
CA PRO A 169 -7.70 -2.99 18.53
C PRO A 169 -6.29 -2.51 18.91
N VAL A 170 -6.18 -1.48 19.73
CA VAL A 170 -4.89 -0.92 20.17
C VAL A 170 -4.76 -0.98 21.70
N GLY A 171 -3.50 -1.09 22.18
CA GLY A 171 -3.18 -1.02 23.59
C GLY A 171 -3.61 -2.24 24.39
N ARG A 172 -3.55 -2.11 25.73
CA ARG A 172 -3.81 -3.21 26.66
C ARG A 172 -5.28 -3.68 26.70
N GLN A 173 -6.21 -2.82 26.31
CA GLN A 173 -7.65 -3.18 26.27
C GLN A 173 -7.96 -4.19 25.16
N ALA A 174 -7.11 -4.31 24.15
CA ALA A 174 -7.28 -5.30 23.09
C ALA A 174 -7.05 -6.74 23.56
N ALA A 175 -6.41 -6.94 24.70
CA ALA A 175 -6.20 -8.28 25.26
C ALA A 175 -7.47 -8.90 25.83
N ALA A 176 -8.47 -8.08 26.22
CA ALA A 176 -9.69 -8.52 26.89
C ALA A 176 -10.86 -8.83 25.96
N GLY A 177 -10.82 -8.39 24.69
CA GLY A 177 -11.93 -8.55 23.73
C GLY A 177 -11.64 -9.62 22.68
N THR A 178 -12.37 -10.72 22.70
CA THR A 178 -12.29 -11.80 21.70
C THR A 178 -13.08 -11.49 20.41
N ASP A 179 -13.89 -10.44 20.42
CA ASP A 179 -14.87 -10.13 19.37
C ASP A 179 -14.25 -9.78 18.00
N TRP A 180 -13.03 -9.24 17.98
CA TRP A 180 -12.33 -8.88 16.74
C TRP A 180 -11.87 -10.11 15.93
N LYS A 181 -11.57 -11.23 16.62
CA LYS A 181 -11.18 -12.50 15.96
C LYS A 181 -12.28 -13.07 15.09
N MET A 182 -13.53 -12.82 15.47
CA MET A 182 -14.69 -13.45 14.84
C MET A 182 -15.37 -12.61 13.76
N LYS A 183 -15.09 -11.30 13.72
CA LYS A 183 -15.89 -10.36 12.90
C LYS A 183 -15.17 -9.78 11.70
N SER A 184 -13.83 -9.80 11.66
CA SER A 184 -13.08 -9.13 10.59
C SER A 184 -12.05 -10.05 9.96
N GLU A 185 -12.01 -10.06 8.65
CA GLU A 185 -11.00 -10.80 7.88
C GLU A 185 -9.67 -10.04 7.85
N VAL A 186 -9.74 -8.70 7.86
CA VAL A 186 -8.58 -7.81 7.82
C VAL A 186 -8.68 -6.77 8.92
N LEU A 187 -7.67 -6.69 9.78
CA LEU A 187 -7.50 -5.63 10.75
C LEU A 187 -6.52 -4.58 10.21
N MET A 188 -6.84 -3.31 10.40
CA MET A 188 -6.10 -2.19 9.84
C MET A 188 -5.57 -1.30 10.94
N TYR A 189 -4.30 -0.95 10.84
CA TYR A 189 -3.60 -0.02 11.71
C TYR A 189 -2.96 1.06 10.86
N SER A 190 -3.25 2.31 11.15
CA SER A 190 -2.70 3.41 10.40
C SER A 190 -2.06 4.45 11.30
N ARG A 191 -1.04 5.10 10.78
CA ARG A 191 -0.35 6.19 11.43
C ARG A 191 -0.18 7.34 10.44
N ALA A 192 -0.58 8.52 10.86
CA ALA A 192 -0.40 9.75 10.11
C ALA A 192 0.35 10.76 10.98
N ARG A 193 1.48 11.30 10.49
CA ARG A 193 2.30 12.29 11.21
C ARG A 193 2.62 11.90 12.67
N GLY A 194 2.93 10.60 12.91
CA GLY A 194 3.24 10.10 14.25
C GLY A 194 2.04 9.83 15.16
N LEU A 195 0.83 10.08 14.70
CA LEU A 195 -0.41 9.79 15.43
C LEU A 195 -1.15 8.60 14.83
N PHE A 196 -1.63 7.71 15.70
CA PHE A 196 -2.54 6.65 15.27
C PHE A 196 -3.88 7.25 14.86
N ALA A 197 -4.34 6.91 13.68
CA ALA A 197 -5.64 7.29 13.17
C ALA A 197 -6.38 6.03 12.71
N GLY A 198 -7.63 5.88 13.12
CA GLY A 198 -8.50 4.91 12.48
C GLY A 198 -8.70 5.29 11.03
N ILE A 199 -8.42 4.38 10.11
CA ILE A 199 -8.68 4.58 8.69
C ILE A 199 -9.74 3.62 8.21
N ASN A 200 -10.71 4.14 7.47
CA ASN A 200 -11.67 3.32 6.76
C ASN A 200 -11.17 3.08 5.34
N LEU A 201 -10.86 1.83 5.02
CA LEU A 201 -10.43 1.42 3.69
C LEU A 201 -11.56 0.79 2.86
N ASN A 202 -12.81 0.88 3.29
CA ASN A 202 -13.93 0.36 2.50
C ASN A 202 -13.92 0.94 1.09
N GLY A 203 -14.10 0.06 0.10
CA GLY A 203 -14.00 0.42 -1.31
C GLY A 203 -12.57 0.45 -1.87
N ALA A 204 -11.53 0.34 -1.02
CA ALA A 204 -10.17 0.22 -1.51
C ALA A 204 -9.94 -1.15 -2.15
N SER A 205 -9.28 -1.16 -3.29
CA SER A 205 -8.84 -2.35 -4.00
C SER A 205 -7.37 -2.61 -3.70
N ILE A 206 -7.07 -3.80 -3.21
CA ILE A 206 -5.71 -4.30 -3.05
C ILE A 206 -5.41 -5.21 -4.23
N LYS A 207 -4.25 -5.03 -4.84
CA LYS A 207 -3.82 -5.80 -6.02
C LYS A 207 -2.37 -6.24 -5.86
N HIS A 208 -2.05 -7.39 -6.46
CA HIS A 208 -0.68 -7.80 -6.72
C HIS A 208 0.00 -6.81 -7.68
N ASP A 209 1.14 -6.27 -7.29
CA ASP A 209 1.96 -5.41 -8.15
C ASP A 209 2.94 -6.29 -8.93
N LYS A 210 2.55 -6.62 -10.18
CA LYS A 210 3.33 -7.52 -11.04
C LYS A 210 4.63 -6.90 -11.51
N ASP A 211 4.62 -5.59 -11.74
CA ASP A 211 5.80 -4.85 -12.25
C ASP A 211 6.87 -4.81 -11.17
N GLU A 212 6.49 -4.47 -9.94
CA GLU A 212 7.40 -4.52 -8.79
C GLU A 212 7.84 -5.95 -8.45
N THR A 213 6.99 -6.96 -8.72
CA THR A 213 7.37 -8.36 -8.58
C THR A 213 8.45 -8.73 -9.58
N ALA A 214 8.33 -8.29 -10.83
CA ALA A 214 9.34 -8.54 -11.85
C ALA A 214 10.68 -7.88 -11.48
N VAL A 215 10.65 -6.66 -10.93
CA VAL A 215 11.85 -5.96 -10.44
C VAL A 215 12.47 -6.72 -9.26
N LEU A 216 11.68 -7.10 -8.25
CA LEU A 216 12.19 -7.73 -7.02
C LEU A 216 12.75 -9.13 -7.23
N TYR A 217 12.18 -9.89 -8.18
CA TYR A 217 12.51 -11.31 -8.41
C TYR A 217 13.20 -11.57 -9.77
N GLY A 218 13.42 -10.54 -10.58
CA GLY A 218 13.92 -10.68 -11.95
C GLY A 218 12.93 -11.34 -12.92
N LYS A 219 11.70 -11.65 -12.48
CA LYS A 219 10.63 -12.28 -13.25
C LYS A 219 9.27 -12.10 -12.59
N ILE A 220 8.21 -12.20 -13.40
CA ILE A 220 6.84 -12.22 -12.87
C ILE A 220 6.57 -13.61 -12.26
N ILE A 221 6.26 -13.63 -10.96
CA ILE A 221 5.89 -14.83 -10.22
C ILE A 221 4.44 -14.69 -9.76
N PRO A 222 3.59 -15.73 -9.86
CA PRO A 222 2.23 -15.69 -9.35
C PRO A 222 2.21 -15.34 -7.85
N PHE A 223 1.33 -14.43 -7.46
CA PHE A 223 1.21 -13.92 -6.09
C PHE A 223 1.03 -15.04 -5.06
N GLN A 224 0.15 -15.98 -5.36
CA GLN A 224 -0.07 -17.17 -4.54
C GLN A 224 1.19 -18.01 -4.35
N THR A 225 2.03 -18.14 -5.39
CA THR A 225 3.28 -18.90 -5.32
C THR A 225 4.26 -18.26 -4.33
N ILE A 226 4.36 -16.92 -4.33
CA ILE A 226 5.21 -16.20 -3.39
C ILE A 226 4.70 -16.37 -1.96
N LEU A 227 3.43 -16.06 -1.72
CA LEU A 227 2.84 -16.06 -0.38
C LEU A 227 2.64 -17.44 0.23
N SER A 228 2.62 -18.52 -0.58
CA SER A 228 2.62 -19.89 -0.08
C SER A 228 4.00 -20.40 0.35
N GLY A 229 5.05 -19.58 0.27
CA GLY A 229 6.41 -19.95 0.67
C GLY A 229 7.14 -20.87 -0.30
N LYS A 230 6.73 -20.89 -1.57
CA LYS A 230 7.39 -21.68 -2.65
C LYS A 230 8.52 -20.91 -3.34
N VAL A 231 8.78 -19.68 -2.94
CA VAL A 231 9.79 -18.80 -3.51
C VAL A 231 10.79 -18.41 -2.42
N GLU A 232 12.07 -18.40 -2.78
CA GLU A 232 13.12 -17.92 -1.90
C GLU A 232 13.03 -16.41 -1.74
N ALA A 233 13.28 -15.93 -0.52
CA ALA A 233 13.23 -14.50 -0.23
C ALA A 233 14.50 -13.80 -0.77
N PRO A 234 14.36 -12.73 -1.55
CA PRO A 234 15.51 -11.99 -2.08
C PRO A 234 16.30 -11.32 -0.95
N PRO A 235 17.62 -11.14 -1.09
CA PRO A 235 18.46 -10.54 -0.06
C PRO A 235 17.98 -9.18 0.43
N THR A 236 17.42 -8.36 -0.44
CA THR A 236 16.85 -7.04 -0.15
C THR A 236 15.69 -7.08 0.85
N SER A 237 15.02 -8.22 1.00
CA SER A 237 13.90 -8.41 1.94
C SER A 237 14.32 -8.79 3.36
N LYS A 238 15.60 -9.00 3.60
CA LYS A 238 16.13 -9.55 4.87
C LYS A 238 15.70 -8.73 6.09
N LYS A 239 15.81 -7.40 6.00
CA LYS A 239 15.43 -6.48 7.09
C LYS A 239 13.93 -6.55 7.39
N PHE A 240 13.08 -6.49 6.37
CA PHE A 240 11.63 -6.59 6.53
C PHE A 240 11.22 -7.90 7.20
N LEU A 241 11.69 -9.03 6.67
CA LEU A 241 11.36 -10.35 7.23
C LEU A 241 11.92 -10.56 8.64
N ALA A 242 13.11 -10.02 8.94
CA ALA A 242 13.67 -10.05 10.30
C ALA A 242 12.78 -9.26 11.27
N THR A 243 12.30 -8.07 10.87
CA THR A 243 11.37 -7.25 11.67
C THR A 243 10.04 -7.98 11.90
N VAL A 244 9.45 -8.58 10.86
CA VAL A 244 8.24 -9.37 11.00
C VAL A 244 8.44 -10.52 12.00
N ARG A 245 9.54 -11.28 11.91
CA ARG A 245 9.85 -12.36 12.83
C ARG A 245 10.05 -11.86 14.27
N LYS A 246 10.81 -10.76 14.44
CA LYS A 246 11.06 -10.17 15.77
C LYS A 246 9.75 -9.97 16.53
N TYR A 247 8.78 -9.33 15.93
CA TYR A 247 7.56 -8.98 16.61
C TYR A 247 6.52 -10.11 16.68
N SER A 248 6.54 -11.07 15.75
CA SER A 248 5.63 -12.20 15.73
C SER A 248 6.10 -13.40 16.57
N ASN A 249 7.35 -13.47 16.98
CA ASN A 249 7.88 -14.55 17.80
C ASN A 249 7.94 -14.22 19.31
N VAL A 250 7.83 -12.93 19.67
CA VAL A 250 7.88 -12.48 21.09
C VAL A 250 6.75 -13.11 21.93
N ALA A 251 5.63 -13.50 21.33
CA ALA A 251 4.54 -14.13 22.05
C ALA A 251 4.68 -15.65 22.15
N ALA A 252 5.44 -16.30 21.28
CA ALA A 252 5.75 -17.73 21.43
C ALA A 252 6.60 -17.98 22.69
N GLU A 253 7.54 -17.09 22.99
CA GLU A 253 8.36 -17.18 24.21
C GLU A 253 7.56 -16.92 25.50
N LYS A 254 6.53 -16.05 25.46
CA LYS A 254 5.68 -15.78 26.63
C LYS A 254 4.66 -16.89 26.92
N LYS A 255 4.31 -17.72 25.94
CA LYS A 255 3.40 -18.88 26.15
C LYS A 255 4.11 -20.15 26.63
N GLY A 256 5.45 -20.19 26.58
CA GLY A 256 6.24 -21.32 27.04
C GLY A 256 6.83 -21.15 28.45
N GLY A 257 6.47 -20.09 29.17
CA GLY A 257 7.03 -19.72 30.48
C GLY A 257 6.02 -19.74 31.66
N ASP A 258 4.85 -20.36 31.49
CA ASP A 258 3.88 -20.63 32.59
C ASP A 258 3.75 -22.11 32.85
#